data_5aad44c453343397fe0c5036c0785d4f
#
_entry.id   5aad44c453343397fe0c5036c0785d4f
#
_cell.length_a   1.000
_cell.length_b   1.000
_cell.length_c   1.000
_cell.angle_alpha   90.00
_cell.angle_beta   90.00
_cell.angle_gamma   90.00
#
_symmetry.space_group_name_H-M   'P 1'
#
loop_
_entity.id
_entity.type
_entity.pdbx_description
1 polymer ?
#
loop_
_entity_poly.entity_id
_entity_poly.type
_entity_poly.pdbx_seq_one_letter_code
_entity_poly.pdbx_strand_id
1 'polypeptide(L)'
;MRKSIPFITVVFVFFVAGSFVSGQEWTQWRGPSRDGSVSAKNAPAAWPESLKKSWRVEVGEGYSSPVVAAGRAFVHGRRDPEEIVMSIDLADGKVVWQQKYQATFQKNQYAVEMAKGPNATPLVIGNRLFTLGVTAMLNAWDTATGKQLWTRDFSKLIDTSKLFCGTAASPLLVDGRLVVQVGSDIHGGQILGLNPATGATEWEWRGPGPGYASPVAVEVGGRQQIVAMTEGSIVGVDGKTGKELWSVPFPDEWHENITTPLWTGSLLIVSGTRQGTHAYTLSETGGKWQATETWKNPDVAMYMSSPVFGDGLIYGHSSKKKGQFVAMDAKTGAVRWTTEGREGEHASLLLTPQHVVFLTNSANLIVAKRGAPAFAVERRYEVAEASTFAMPVLLGSNILVRDATGLMLLTSGK
;
A
#
# COMPACT_ATOMS: atom_id res chain seq x y z
N MET A 1 38.44 1.95 -69.03
CA MET A 1 38.21 2.64 -67.77
C MET A 1 36.93 2.06 -67.15
N ARG A 2 37.06 1.14 -66.20
CA ARG A 2 35.91 0.56 -65.45
C ARG A 2 35.72 1.39 -64.18
N LYS A 3 34.55 2.01 -64.02
CA LYS A 3 34.18 2.76 -62.83
C LYS A 3 33.65 1.73 -61.81
N SER A 4 34.32 1.57 -60.68
CA SER A 4 33.88 0.84 -59.51
C SER A 4 32.87 1.68 -58.70
N ILE A 5 31.66 1.12 -58.46
CA ILE A 5 30.64 1.70 -57.59
C ILE A 5 30.86 1.13 -56.18
N PRO A 6 30.98 1.94 -55.12
CA PRO A 6 31.11 1.44 -53.78
C PRO A 6 29.73 0.93 -53.27
N PHE A 7 29.70 -0.30 -52.77
CA PHE A 7 28.55 -0.88 -52.04
C PHE A 7 28.54 -0.28 -50.65
N ILE A 8 27.47 0.48 -50.31
CA ILE A 8 27.23 0.96 -48.95
C ILE A 8 26.39 -0.13 -48.25
N THR A 9 26.99 -0.83 -47.31
CA THR A 9 26.28 -1.77 -46.44
C THR A 9 25.57 -1.00 -45.33
N VAL A 10 24.25 -0.87 -45.38
CA VAL A 10 23.43 -0.30 -44.33
C VAL A 10 23.16 -1.38 -43.30
N VAL A 11 23.78 -1.28 -42.13
CA VAL A 11 23.49 -2.16 -40.98
C VAL A 11 22.26 -1.61 -40.29
N PHE A 12 21.13 -2.32 -40.41
CA PHE A 12 19.93 -2.03 -39.62
C PHE A 12 20.12 -2.63 -38.21
N VAL A 13 20.38 -1.76 -37.23
CA VAL A 13 20.32 -2.12 -35.81
C VAL A 13 18.85 -2.09 -35.42
N PHE A 14 18.24 -3.28 -35.31
CA PHE A 14 16.91 -3.41 -34.71
C PHE A 14 17.01 -3.16 -33.20
N PHE A 15 16.63 -1.96 -32.74
CA PHE A 15 16.28 -1.73 -31.36
C PHE A 15 14.97 -2.48 -31.08
N VAL A 16 15.04 -3.61 -30.39
CA VAL A 16 13.88 -4.22 -29.77
C VAL A 16 13.56 -3.34 -28.55
N ALA A 17 12.82 -2.27 -28.78
CA ALA A 17 12.15 -1.53 -27.70
C ALA A 17 11.11 -2.50 -27.11
N GLY A 18 11.36 -3.01 -25.92
CA GLY A 18 10.38 -3.74 -25.14
C GLY A 18 9.16 -2.84 -24.96
N SER A 19 8.08 -3.13 -25.70
CA SER A 19 6.82 -2.39 -25.59
C SER A 19 6.23 -2.62 -24.21
N PHE A 20 6.47 -1.70 -23.27
CA PHE A 20 5.61 -1.63 -22.10
C PHE A 20 4.20 -1.28 -22.59
N VAL A 21 3.30 -2.24 -22.45
CA VAL A 21 1.90 -2.08 -22.84
C VAL A 21 1.33 -0.92 -22.03
N SER A 22 0.96 0.18 -22.68
CA SER A 22 0.19 1.26 -22.09
C SER A 22 -1.01 0.68 -21.36
N GLY A 23 -1.04 0.82 -20.02
CA GLY A 23 -2.17 0.40 -19.20
C GLY A 23 -1.89 -0.54 -18.01
N GLN A 24 -0.62 -0.77 -17.65
CA GLN A 24 -0.28 -1.43 -16.39
C GLN A 24 -0.04 -0.33 -15.35
N GLU A 25 -1.10 0.02 -14.62
CA GLU A 25 -1.04 1.07 -13.61
C GLU A 25 -1.25 0.49 -12.19
N TRP A 26 -0.47 1.01 -11.25
CA TRP A 26 -0.56 0.72 -9.82
C TRP A 26 -0.37 2.03 -9.06
N THR A 27 -1.40 2.86 -9.09
CA THR A 27 -1.27 4.29 -8.79
C THR A 27 -1.35 4.66 -7.31
N GLN A 28 -1.64 3.70 -6.43
CA GLN A 28 -1.82 3.94 -4.99
C GLN A 28 -1.52 2.70 -4.14
N TRP A 29 -1.56 2.88 -2.83
CA TRP A 29 -1.51 1.82 -1.83
C TRP A 29 -2.50 0.70 -2.14
N ARG A 30 -2.00 -0.55 -2.22
CA ARG A 30 -2.77 -1.76 -2.50
C ARG A 30 -3.44 -1.79 -3.88
N GLY A 31 -2.91 -1.01 -4.84
CA GLY A 31 -3.37 -1.01 -6.23
C GLY A 31 -4.61 -0.16 -6.50
N PRO A 32 -5.10 -0.19 -7.75
CA PRO A 32 -6.16 0.70 -8.20
C PRO A 32 -7.45 0.64 -7.36
N SER A 33 -7.81 -0.55 -6.88
CA SER A 33 -8.98 -0.76 -6.01
C SER A 33 -8.69 -0.61 -4.52
N ARG A 34 -7.44 -0.39 -4.13
CA ARG A 34 -6.98 -0.24 -2.73
C ARG A 34 -7.26 -1.45 -1.83
N ASP A 35 -7.48 -2.61 -2.40
CA ASP A 35 -7.86 -3.85 -1.74
C ASP A 35 -6.85 -5.01 -1.92
N GLY A 36 -5.77 -4.76 -2.67
CA GLY A 36 -4.76 -5.76 -3.01
C GLY A 36 -5.14 -6.65 -4.19
N SER A 37 -6.27 -6.38 -4.84
CA SER A 37 -6.66 -7.12 -6.03
C SER A 37 -5.82 -6.74 -7.25
N VAL A 38 -5.47 -7.74 -8.04
CA VAL A 38 -4.69 -7.62 -9.27
C VAL A 38 -5.57 -8.07 -10.44
N SER A 39 -5.79 -7.18 -11.40
CA SER A 39 -6.57 -7.50 -12.59
C SER A 39 -5.93 -8.62 -13.42
N ALA A 40 -6.71 -9.35 -14.21
CA ALA A 40 -6.21 -10.38 -15.12
C ALA A 40 -5.11 -9.87 -16.07
N LYS A 41 -5.18 -8.59 -16.46
CA LYS A 41 -4.18 -7.93 -17.31
C LYS A 41 -2.81 -7.78 -16.61
N ASN A 42 -2.82 -7.54 -15.30
CA ASN A 42 -1.62 -7.32 -14.49
C ASN A 42 -1.12 -8.58 -13.79
N ALA A 43 -1.93 -9.63 -13.74
CA ALA A 43 -1.52 -10.93 -13.20
C ALA A 43 -0.63 -11.67 -14.20
N PRO A 44 0.40 -12.41 -13.76
CA PRO A 44 1.13 -13.32 -14.63
C PRO A 44 0.19 -14.36 -15.24
N ALA A 45 0.30 -14.62 -16.55
CA ALA A 45 -0.46 -15.68 -17.20
C ALA A 45 -0.04 -17.08 -16.68
N ALA A 46 1.23 -17.23 -16.32
CA ALA A 46 1.79 -18.39 -15.63
C ALA A 46 2.94 -17.92 -14.75
N TRP A 47 3.13 -18.58 -13.61
CA TRP A 47 4.25 -18.31 -12.71
C TRP A 47 5.47 -19.08 -13.21
N PRO A 48 6.60 -18.40 -13.52
CA PRO A 48 7.80 -19.03 -14.04
C PRO A 48 8.45 -19.95 -13.00
N GLU A 49 9.36 -20.81 -13.42
CA GLU A 49 10.13 -21.64 -12.48
C GLU A 49 11.12 -20.81 -11.67
N SER A 50 11.69 -19.77 -12.26
CA SER A 50 12.61 -18.85 -11.59
C SER A 50 12.34 -17.40 -11.98
N LEU A 51 12.75 -16.49 -11.10
CA LEU A 51 12.75 -15.05 -11.34
C LEU A 51 14.20 -14.56 -11.48
N LYS A 52 14.41 -13.62 -12.41
CA LYS A 52 15.69 -12.98 -12.66
C LYS A 52 15.58 -11.48 -12.41
N LYS A 53 16.54 -10.93 -11.67
CA LYS A 53 16.66 -9.50 -11.45
C LYS A 53 17.10 -8.81 -12.76
N SER A 54 16.23 -7.97 -13.31
CA SER A 54 16.51 -7.19 -14.50
C SER A 54 17.35 -5.96 -14.17
N TRP A 55 16.94 -5.22 -13.16
CA TRP A 55 17.68 -4.07 -12.64
C TRP A 55 17.38 -3.86 -11.15
N ARG A 56 18.25 -3.11 -10.45
CA ARG A 56 18.09 -2.64 -9.07
C ARG A 56 18.58 -1.21 -8.95
N VAL A 57 17.82 -0.37 -8.24
CA VAL A 57 18.14 1.05 -8.00
C VAL A 57 18.08 1.34 -6.50
N GLU A 58 19.08 2.03 -5.98
CA GLU A 58 19.08 2.50 -4.58
C GLU A 58 18.09 3.65 -4.40
N VAL A 59 17.07 3.42 -3.59
CA VAL A 59 15.97 4.36 -3.33
C VAL A 59 15.92 4.87 -1.89
N GLY A 60 16.88 4.45 -1.07
CA GLY A 60 16.95 4.78 0.34
C GLY A 60 15.99 3.97 1.21
N GLU A 61 16.09 4.16 2.53
CA GLU A 61 15.28 3.47 3.53
C GLU A 61 13.79 3.77 3.40
N GLY A 62 12.96 2.92 3.99
CA GLY A 62 11.52 3.11 4.17
C GLY A 62 10.68 1.95 3.65
N TYR A 63 9.42 1.91 4.12
CA TYR A 63 8.46 0.86 3.79
C TYR A 63 7.37 1.30 2.81
N SER A 64 7.45 2.54 2.33
CA SER A 64 6.59 3.05 1.27
C SER A 64 6.65 2.13 0.04
N SER A 65 5.50 1.66 -0.42
CA SER A 65 5.44 0.82 -1.62
C SER A 65 5.66 1.65 -2.88
N PRO A 66 6.24 1.10 -3.95
CA PRO A 66 6.30 1.79 -5.22
C PRO A 66 4.91 1.92 -5.83
N VAL A 67 4.68 3.01 -6.57
CA VAL A 67 3.51 3.16 -7.44
C VAL A 67 3.96 3.27 -8.88
N VAL A 68 3.09 2.85 -9.80
CA VAL A 68 3.41 2.77 -11.23
C VAL A 68 2.37 3.52 -12.05
N ALA A 69 2.83 4.42 -12.89
CA ALA A 69 2.02 5.11 -13.89
C ALA A 69 2.87 5.50 -15.11
N ALA A 70 2.28 5.47 -16.28
CA ALA A 70 2.91 5.91 -17.55
C ALA A 70 4.31 5.33 -17.80
N GLY A 71 4.53 4.04 -17.51
CA GLY A 71 5.83 3.36 -17.72
C GLY A 71 6.91 3.71 -16.71
N ARG A 72 6.57 4.39 -15.60
CA ARG A 72 7.49 4.79 -14.54
C ARG A 72 7.08 4.25 -13.18
N ALA A 73 8.06 3.89 -12.37
CA ALA A 73 7.89 3.67 -10.95
C ALA A 73 8.20 4.96 -10.18
N PHE A 74 7.34 5.32 -9.24
CA PHE A 74 7.56 6.41 -8.29
C PHE A 74 7.77 5.83 -6.91
N VAL A 75 8.83 6.27 -6.24
CA VAL A 75 9.23 5.77 -4.92
C VAL A 75 9.49 6.93 -3.98
N HIS A 76 9.07 6.76 -2.75
CA HIS A 76 9.37 7.68 -1.65
C HIS A 76 10.28 6.95 -0.67
N GLY A 77 11.45 7.47 -0.43
CA GLY A 77 12.49 6.88 0.42
C GLY A 77 13.17 7.93 1.29
N ARG A 78 14.19 7.51 2.04
CA ARG A 78 14.93 8.36 2.96
C ARG A 78 16.44 8.13 2.85
N ARG A 79 17.20 9.22 2.89
CA ARG A 79 18.64 9.28 3.15
C ARG A 79 18.86 10.36 4.19
N ASP A 80 18.92 9.95 5.44
CA ASP A 80 18.97 10.86 6.59
C ASP A 80 19.91 12.08 6.38
N PRO A 81 19.47 13.31 6.67
CA PRO A 81 18.20 13.70 7.29
C PRO A 81 17.08 14.06 6.28
N GLU A 82 17.20 13.66 5.01
CA GLU A 82 16.32 14.05 3.93
C GLU A 82 15.40 12.88 3.52
N GLU A 83 14.15 13.18 3.17
CA GLU A 83 13.32 12.29 2.37
C GLU A 83 13.51 12.57 0.89
N ILE A 84 13.47 11.51 0.07
CA ILE A 84 13.71 11.55 -1.36
C ILE A 84 12.53 10.97 -2.13
N VAL A 85 12.19 11.61 -3.24
CA VAL A 85 11.15 11.15 -4.16
C VAL A 85 11.80 10.93 -5.52
N MET A 86 11.59 9.76 -6.10
CA MET A 86 12.24 9.37 -7.35
C MET A 86 11.22 8.89 -8.37
N SER A 87 11.46 9.23 -9.63
CA SER A 87 10.83 8.62 -10.80
C SER A 87 11.86 7.77 -11.53
N ILE A 88 11.53 6.51 -11.76
CA ILE A 88 12.42 5.52 -12.33
C ILE A 88 11.75 4.93 -13.57
N ASP A 89 12.45 4.85 -14.69
CA ASP A 89 11.97 4.22 -15.90
C ASP A 89 11.89 2.70 -15.68
N LEU A 90 10.74 2.10 -15.95
CA LEU A 90 10.53 0.67 -15.76
C LEU A 90 11.32 -0.20 -16.75
N ALA A 91 11.66 0.32 -17.92
CA ALA A 91 12.34 -0.46 -18.94
C ALA A 91 13.79 -0.79 -18.57
N ASP A 92 14.50 0.17 -17.98
CA ASP A 92 15.94 0.02 -17.75
C ASP A 92 16.41 0.41 -16.34
N GLY A 93 15.50 0.85 -15.48
CA GLY A 93 15.81 1.25 -14.11
C GLY A 93 16.50 2.60 -13.99
N LYS A 94 16.57 3.41 -15.07
CA LYS A 94 17.19 4.74 -14.99
C LYS A 94 16.34 5.70 -14.18
N VAL A 95 16.99 6.48 -13.32
CA VAL A 95 16.37 7.57 -12.59
C VAL A 95 16.07 8.70 -13.58
N VAL A 96 14.79 8.98 -13.80
CA VAL A 96 14.33 10.06 -14.70
C VAL A 96 14.46 11.40 -14.00
N TRP A 97 14.04 11.47 -12.74
CA TRP A 97 14.23 12.60 -11.86
C TRP A 97 14.25 12.16 -10.38
N GLN A 98 14.88 12.97 -9.56
CA GLN A 98 14.94 12.83 -8.11
C GLN A 98 14.74 14.19 -7.47
N GLN A 99 13.91 14.24 -6.43
CA GLN A 99 13.72 15.40 -5.56
C GLN A 99 13.98 14.99 -4.11
N LYS A 100 14.28 15.97 -3.27
CA LYS A 100 14.54 15.76 -1.85
C LYS A 100 14.09 16.96 -1.03
N TYR A 101 13.79 16.72 0.23
CA TYR A 101 13.44 17.77 1.19
C TYR A 101 13.85 17.37 2.61
N GLN A 102 14.05 18.38 3.45
CA GLN A 102 14.41 18.16 4.85
C GLN A 102 13.25 17.55 5.61
N ALA A 103 13.52 16.47 6.34
CA ALA A 103 12.55 15.75 7.14
C ALA A 103 13.26 15.17 8.38
N THR A 104 13.81 16.04 9.22
CA THR A 104 14.49 15.61 10.44
C THR A 104 13.51 14.84 11.32
N PHE A 105 13.79 13.58 11.55
CA PHE A 105 12.92 12.67 12.28
C PHE A 105 13.75 11.80 13.23
N GLN A 106 13.33 11.78 14.49
CA GLN A 106 13.89 10.90 15.50
C GLN A 106 12.83 9.87 15.88
N LYS A 107 13.10 8.60 15.61
CA LYS A 107 12.23 7.50 16.01
C LYS A 107 12.15 7.39 17.53
N ASN A 108 11.02 6.87 17.99
CA ASN A 108 10.90 6.41 19.36
C ASN A 108 11.88 5.26 19.63
N GLN A 109 12.39 5.18 20.86
CA GLN A 109 13.33 4.13 21.28
C GLN A 109 12.79 2.70 21.11
N TYR A 110 11.47 2.49 21.09
CA TYR A 110 10.83 1.21 20.90
C TYR A 110 10.69 0.79 19.42
N ALA A 111 11.02 1.68 18.49
CA ALA A 111 10.97 1.43 17.04
C ALA A 111 12.36 1.43 16.39
N VAL A 112 13.43 1.24 17.14
CA VAL A 112 14.83 1.34 16.62
C VAL A 112 15.12 0.32 15.53
N GLU A 113 14.54 -0.88 15.59
CA GLU A 113 14.71 -1.96 14.61
C GLU A 113 14.00 -1.66 13.27
N MET A 114 13.05 -0.73 13.26
CA MET A 114 12.30 -0.39 12.05
C MET A 114 13.05 0.67 11.23
N ALA A 115 12.84 0.71 9.90
CA ALA A 115 13.33 1.81 9.07
C ALA A 115 12.75 3.16 9.53
N LYS A 116 13.48 4.26 9.30
CA LYS A 116 13.03 5.62 9.68
C LYS A 116 11.89 6.15 8.77
N GLY A 117 11.33 5.34 7.90
CA GLY A 117 10.30 5.75 6.93
C GLY A 117 10.93 6.33 5.66
N PRO A 118 10.14 6.90 4.74
CA PRO A 118 8.68 7.05 4.82
C PRO A 118 7.94 5.71 4.74
N ASN A 119 6.75 5.67 5.37
CA ASN A 119 5.90 4.48 5.41
C ASN A 119 4.68 4.61 4.49
N ALA A 120 4.14 5.82 4.35
CA ALA A 120 3.01 6.09 3.46
C ALA A 120 3.39 5.87 1.99
N THR A 121 2.57 5.08 1.28
CA THR A 121 2.72 4.87 -0.15
C THR A 121 2.22 6.09 -0.91
N PRO A 122 2.95 6.56 -1.94
CA PRO A 122 2.51 7.66 -2.79
C PRO A 122 1.19 7.40 -3.50
N LEU A 123 0.56 8.47 -3.98
CA LEU A 123 -0.63 8.42 -4.82
C LEU A 123 -0.38 9.19 -6.12
N VAL A 124 -0.71 8.59 -7.26
CA VAL A 124 -0.71 9.28 -8.56
C VAL A 124 -2.13 9.57 -9.00
N ILE A 125 -2.40 10.83 -9.36
CA ILE A 125 -3.67 11.29 -9.92
C ILE A 125 -3.36 12.12 -11.17
N GLY A 126 -3.62 11.57 -12.34
CA GLY A 126 -3.26 12.21 -13.61
C GLY A 126 -1.76 12.50 -13.69
N ASN A 127 -1.40 13.77 -13.83
CA ASN A 127 -0.01 14.22 -13.88
C ASN A 127 0.56 14.64 -12.51
N ARG A 128 -0.08 14.29 -11.41
CA ARG A 128 0.37 14.64 -10.05
C ARG A 128 0.71 13.42 -9.24
N LEU A 129 1.84 13.49 -8.55
CA LEU A 129 2.27 12.53 -7.54
C LEU A 129 2.14 13.20 -6.17
N PHE A 130 1.50 12.53 -5.23
CA PHE A 130 1.37 12.98 -3.85
C PHE A 130 2.18 12.08 -2.92
N THR A 131 2.98 12.69 -2.06
CA THR A 131 3.80 11.98 -1.06
C THR A 131 3.53 12.55 0.33
N LEU A 132 3.32 11.67 1.30
CA LEU A 132 3.19 12.04 2.72
C LEU A 132 4.38 11.46 3.48
N GLY A 133 5.23 12.33 4.03
CA GLY A 133 6.44 11.95 4.74
C GLY A 133 6.19 11.57 6.20
N VAL A 134 7.21 11.01 6.86
CA VAL A 134 7.11 10.59 8.28
C VAL A 134 6.80 11.74 9.21
N THR A 135 7.26 12.95 8.86
CA THR A 135 7.00 14.19 9.60
C THR A 135 5.70 14.87 9.20
N ALA A 136 4.81 14.17 8.47
CA ALA A 136 3.57 14.70 7.91
C ALA A 136 3.76 15.89 6.94
N MET A 137 4.89 15.95 6.25
CA MET A 137 5.05 16.81 5.07
C MET A 137 4.31 16.19 3.90
N LEU A 138 3.26 16.86 3.43
CA LEU A 138 2.48 16.46 2.25
C LEU A 138 2.93 17.29 1.06
N ASN A 139 3.41 16.63 0.02
CA ASN A 139 3.89 17.28 -1.19
C ASN A 139 3.13 16.80 -2.42
N ALA A 140 2.92 17.71 -3.38
CA ALA A 140 2.49 17.38 -4.73
C ALA A 140 3.59 17.70 -5.73
N TRP A 141 3.84 16.75 -6.62
CA TRP A 141 4.89 16.81 -7.63
C TRP A 141 4.28 16.63 -9.03
N ASP A 142 4.84 17.28 -10.03
CA ASP A 142 4.55 16.95 -11.42
C ASP A 142 5.23 15.62 -11.78
N THR A 143 4.48 14.64 -12.26
CA THR A 143 4.99 13.29 -12.53
C THR A 143 6.04 13.26 -13.64
N ALA A 144 5.96 14.17 -14.62
CA ALA A 144 6.89 14.20 -15.76
C ALA A 144 8.26 14.78 -15.39
N THR A 145 8.27 15.84 -14.58
CA THR A 145 9.46 16.68 -14.32
C THR A 145 9.99 16.60 -12.90
N GLY A 146 9.19 16.11 -11.95
CA GLY A 146 9.49 16.14 -10.52
C GLY A 146 9.38 17.54 -9.89
N LYS A 147 8.88 18.55 -10.63
CA LYS A 147 8.68 19.89 -10.08
C LYS A 147 7.66 19.83 -8.94
N GLN A 148 8.01 20.40 -7.79
CA GLN A 148 7.07 20.58 -6.69
C GLN A 148 5.99 21.59 -7.09
N LEU A 149 4.73 21.18 -7.01
CA LEU A 149 3.56 21.99 -7.35
C LEU A 149 3.05 22.77 -6.14
N TRP A 150 2.98 22.09 -5.00
CA TRP A 150 2.64 22.67 -3.71
C TRP A 150 3.12 21.75 -2.57
N THR A 151 3.15 22.29 -1.36
CA THR A 151 3.46 21.57 -0.11
C THR A 151 2.52 22.00 1.01
N ARG A 152 2.26 21.09 1.95
CA ARG A 152 1.58 21.36 3.21
C ARG A 152 2.40 20.72 4.34
N ASP A 153 2.67 21.50 5.34
CA ASP A 153 3.42 21.10 6.53
C ASP A 153 2.46 20.88 7.71
N PHE A 154 2.33 19.62 8.13
CA PHE A 154 1.58 19.22 9.31
C PHE A 154 2.48 18.73 10.44
N SER A 155 3.79 19.00 10.39
CA SER A 155 4.77 18.49 11.35
C SER A 155 4.48 18.90 12.79
N LYS A 156 3.84 20.06 13.01
CA LYS A 156 3.41 20.51 14.34
C LYS A 156 2.35 19.65 15.00
N LEU A 157 1.68 18.79 14.23
CA LEU A 157 0.65 17.87 14.73
C LEU A 157 1.23 16.49 15.10
N ILE A 158 2.53 16.23 14.82
CA ILE A 158 3.16 14.95 15.04
C ILE A 158 3.82 14.92 16.40
N ASP A 159 3.61 13.83 17.11
CA ASP A 159 4.30 13.48 18.33
C ASP A 159 4.84 12.06 18.26
N THR A 160 6.15 11.92 18.29
CA THR A 160 6.82 10.61 18.15
C THR A 160 6.86 9.81 19.45
N SER A 161 6.37 10.37 20.56
CA SER A 161 6.26 9.63 21.82
C SER A 161 5.23 8.50 21.74
N LYS A 162 4.22 8.66 20.86
CA LYS A 162 3.15 7.70 20.60
C LYS A 162 3.18 7.15 19.18
N LEU A 163 3.34 8.01 18.17
CA LEU A 163 3.55 7.58 16.80
C LEU A 163 5.02 7.17 16.59
N PHE A 164 5.39 5.99 17.03
CA PHE A 164 6.76 5.48 17.06
C PHE A 164 7.50 5.59 15.74
N CYS A 165 6.79 5.32 14.63
CA CYS A 165 7.32 5.33 13.27
C CYS A 165 6.88 6.55 12.45
N GLY A 166 6.31 7.59 13.09
CA GLY A 166 5.78 8.77 12.41
C GLY A 166 4.53 8.52 11.57
N THR A 167 4.21 9.41 10.67
CA THR A 167 3.02 9.30 9.80
C THR A 167 3.17 8.15 8.81
N ALA A 168 2.14 7.29 8.71
CA ALA A 168 2.16 6.10 7.85
C ALA A 168 0.94 5.95 6.93
N ALA A 169 -0.17 6.61 7.23
CA ALA A 169 -1.40 6.51 6.46
C ALA A 169 -1.21 7.01 5.02
N SER A 170 -1.41 6.14 4.02
CA SER A 170 -1.26 6.50 2.61
C SER A 170 -2.43 7.35 2.13
N PRO A 171 -2.18 8.43 1.35
CA PRO A 171 -3.24 9.27 0.77
C PRO A 171 -4.17 8.47 -0.15
N LEU A 172 -5.40 8.95 -0.32
CA LEU A 172 -6.34 8.41 -1.32
C LEU A 172 -7.17 9.51 -1.98
N LEU A 173 -7.80 9.16 -3.11
CA LEU A 173 -8.73 10.05 -3.82
C LEU A 173 -10.16 9.58 -3.56
N VAL A 174 -11.02 10.48 -3.05
CA VAL A 174 -12.45 10.24 -2.83
C VAL A 174 -13.24 11.44 -3.29
N ASP A 175 -14.25 11.26 -4.12
CA ASP A 175 -15.11 12.34 -4.62
C ASP A 175 -14.34 13.56 -5.15
N GLY A 176 -13.21 13.30 -5.86
CA GLY A 176 -12.35 14.34 -6.42
C GLY A 176 -11.43 15.05 -5.42
N ARG A 177 -11.40 14.64 -4.16
CA ARG A 177 -10.58 15.20 -3.08
C ARG A 177 -9.42 14.28 -2.72
N LEU A 178 -8.26 14.87 -2.49
CA LEU A 178 -7.13 14.19 -1.88
C LEU A 178 -7.39 14.06 -0.38
N VAL A 179 -7.57 12.85 0.09
CA VAL A 179 -7.82 12.56 1.50
C VAL A 179 -6.52 12.14 2.17
N VAL A 180 -6.21 12.77 3.30
CA VAL A 180 -5.06 12.44 4.15
C VAL A 180 -5.48 12.35 5.61
N GLN A 181 -4.81 11.49 6.36
CA GLN A 181 -4.96 11.34 7.81
C GLN A 181 -3.64 11.72 8.48
N VAL A 182 -3.68 12.70 9.37
CA VAL A 182 -2.52 13.26 10.07
C VAL A 182 -2.86 13.57 11.52
N GLY A 183 -1.84 13.83 12.34
CA GLY A 183 -2.02 14.20 13.74
C GLY A 183 -1.37 13.21 14.70
N SER A 184 -1.68 13.35 15.97
CA SER A 184 -1.26 12.48 17.07
C SER A 184 -2.31 12.47 18.17
N ASP A 185 -2.17 11.59 19.15
CA ASP A 185 -3.04 11.57 20.33
C ASP A 185 -2.95 12.88 21.17
N ILE A 186 -1.78 13.50 21.23
CA ILE A 186 -1.56 14.73 22.00
C ILE A 186 -2.17 15.95 21.30
N HIS A 187 -2.02 16.02 19.97
CA HIS A 187 -2.48 17.18 19.18
C HIS A 187 -3.83 16.97 18.50
N GLY A 188 -4.42 15.78 18.70
CA GLY A 188 -5.61 15.33 18.01
C GLY A 188 -5.36 14.88 16.59
N GLY A 189 -6.25 14.00 16.09
CA GLY A 189 -6.22 13.49 14.73
C GLY A 189 -7.07 14.34 13.79
N GLN A 190 -6.65 14.40 12.54
CA GLN A 190 -7.38 15.04 11.45
C GLN A 190 -7.49 14.11 10.25
N ILE A 191 -8.66 14.08 9.65
CA ILE A 191 -8.88 13.57 8.30
C ILE A 191 -9.24 14.80 7.45
N LEU A 192 -8.47 15.04 6.42
CA LEU A 192 -8.59 16.22 5.57
C LEU A 192 -8.99 15.83 4.17
N GLY A 193 -10.00 16.48 3.62
CA GLY A 193 -10.29 16.48 2.19
C GLY A 193 -9.72 17.73 1.55
N LEU A 194 -8.72 17.54 0.70
CA LEU A 194 -7.97 18.63 0.09
C LEU A 194 -8.26 18.70 -1.40
N ASN A 195 -8.21 19.91 -1.96
CA ASN A 195 -8.18 20.10 -3.39
C ASN A 195 -6.84 19.58 -3.95
N PRO A 196 -6.82 18.57 -4.83
CA PRO A 196 -5.56 17.97 -5.30
C PRO A 196 -4.74 18.92 -6.19
N ALA A 197 -5.34 19.97 -6.76
CA ALA A 197 -4.63 20.94 -7.58
C ALA A 197 -3.86 21.98 -6.77
N THR A 198 -4.39 22.37 -5.60
CA THR A 198 -3.89 23.52 -4.81
C THR A 198 -3.43 23.14 -3.40
N GLY A 199 -3.80 21.96 -2.89
CA GLY A 199 -3.60 21.56 -1.50
C GLY A 199 -4.49 22.28 -0.49
N ALA A 200 -5.45 23.10 -0.95
CA ALA A 200 -6.38 23.80 -0.07
C ALA A 200 -7.32 22.81 0.63
N THR A 201 -7.58 23.02 1.92
CA THR A 201 -8.55 22.23 2.69
C THR A 201 -9.97 22.60 2.28
N GLU A 202 -10.76 21.62 1.84
CA GLU A 202 -12.17 21.78 1.50
C GLU A 202 -13.07 21.35 2.66
N TRP A 203 -12.67 20.33 3.41
CA TRP A 203 -13.30 19.91 4.64
C TRP A 203 -12.28 19.25 5.59
N GLU A 204 -12.65 19.20 6.87
CA GLU A 204 -11.84 18.61 7.94
C GLU A 204 -12.75 17.86 8.91
N TRP A 205 -12.35 16.65 9.29
CA TRP A 205 -12.83 15.93 10.46
C TRP A 205 -11.76 15.97 11.54
N ARG A 206 -12.17 16.14 12.81
CA ARG A 206 -11.29 16.14 13.98
C ARG A 206 -11.74 15.08 14.97
N GLY A 207 -10.78 14.35 15.55
CA GLY A 207 -11.03 13.32 16.53
C GLY A 207 -9.75 12.79 17.17
N PRO A 208 -9.75 11.54 17.66
CA PRO A 208 -8.55 10.90 18.19
C PRO A 208 -7.43 10.84 17.16
N GLY A 209 -6.17 10.72 17.64
CA GLY A 209 -5.00 10.58 16.80
C GLY A 209 -5.10 9.43 15.80
N PRO A 210 -4.38 9.48 14.68
CA PRO A 210 -4.39 8.39 13.71
C PRO A 210 -3.70 7.15 14.28
N GLY A 211 -4.19 5.96 13.89
CA GLY A 211 -3.37 4.77 13.88
C GLY A 211 -2.39 4.79 12.70
N TYR A 212 -1.80 3.65 12.37
CA TYR A 212 -0.91 3.54 11.19
C TYR A 212 -1.65 3.08 9.94
N ALA A 213 -2.88 2.61 10.08
CA ALA A 213 -3.70 2.12 8.98
C ALA A 213 -4.00 3.22 7.97
N SER A 214 -3.95 2.84 6.68
CA SER A 214 -4.37 3.74 5.62
C SER A 214 -5.91 3.78 5.52
N PRO A 215 -6.55 4.96 5.35
CA PRO A 215 -7.98 5.03 5.16
C PRO A 215 -8.41 4.38 3.84
N VAL A 216 -9.65 3.89 3.79
CA VAL A 216 -10.26 3.30 2.58
C VAL A 216 -11.56 3.99 2.24
N ALA A 217 -11.90 4.02 0.95
CA ALA A 217 -13.22 4.45 0.50
C ALA A 217 -14.15 3.24 0.41
N VAL A 218 -15.36 3.38 0.93
CA VAL A 218 -16.42 2.39 0.81
C VAL A 218 -17.69 3.05 0.29
N GLU A 219 -18.45 2.36 -0.54
CA GLU A 219 -19.73 2.85 -1.02
C GLU A 219 -20.86 2.04 -0.39
N VAL A 220 -21.79 2.72 0.26
CA VAL A 220 -22.96 2.12 0.89
C VAL A 220 -24.18 2.99 0.57
N GLY A 221 -25.21 2.38 -0.03
CA GLY A 221 -26.43 3.11 -0.38
C GLY A 221 -26.22 4.29 -1.31
N GLY A 222 -25.26 4.22 -2.23
CA GLY A 222 -24.89 5.29 -3.16
C GLY A 222 -24.12 6.46 -2.51
N ARG A 223 -23.67 6.30 -1.26
CA ARG A 223 -22.85 7.29 -0.55
C ARG A 223 -21.42 6.78 -0.38
N GLN A 224 -20.47 7.58 -0.81
CA GLN A 224 -19.06 7.34 -0.56
C GLN A 224 -18.70 7.76 0.87
N GLN A 225 -18.13 6.82 1.63
CA GLN A 225 -17.63 7.04 2.98
C GLN A 225 -16.14 6.77 3.01
N ILE A 226 -15.42 7.51 3.82
CA ILE A 226 -14.03 7.25 4.16
C ILE A 226 -14.03 6.52 5.49
N VAL A 227 -13.51 5.31 5.51
CA VAL A 227 -13.29 4.54 6.74
C VAL A 227 -11.83 4.69 7.14
N ALA A 228 -11.60 5.19 8.34
CA ALA A 228 -10.28 5.38 8.90
C ALA A 228 -10.18 4.73 10.29
N MET A 229 -9.00 4.22 10.61
CA MET A 229 -8.68 3.76 11.95
C MET A 229 -7.88 4.85 12.69
N THR A 230 -8.38 5.21 13.85
CA THR A 230 -7.68 6.04 14.82
C THR A 230 -6.99 5.16 15.84
N GLU A 231 -6.27 5.73 16.78
CA GLU A 231 -5.65 5.01 17.89
C GLU A 231 -6.67 4.26 18.77
N GLY A 232 -7.91 4.72 18.83
CA GLY A 232 -8.94 4.18 19.72
C GLY A 232 -10.27 3.81 19.07
N SER A 233 -10.44 4.06 17.77
CA SER A 233 -11.72 3.84 17.11
C SER A 233 -11.59 3.59 15.61
N ILE A 234 -12.65 3.05 15.03
CA ILE A 234 -12.91 3.02 13.59
C ILE A 234 -13.95 4.11 13.32
N VAL A 235 -13.70 4.99 12.37
CA VAL A 235 -14.61 6.07 12.02
C VAL A 235 -15.01 6.02 10.56
N GLY A 236 -16.28 6.29 10.29
CA GLY A 236 -16.80 6.51 8.95
C GLY A 236 -17.14 7.98 8.74
N VAL A 237 -16.52 8.61 7.74
CA VAL A 237 -16.73 10.03 7.40
C VAL A 237 -17.31 10.14 6.00
N ASP A 238 -18.21 11.09 5.80
CA ASP A 238 -18.77 11.40 4.47
C ASP A 238 -17.69 11.95 3.54
N GLY A 239 -17.50 11.33 2.38
CA GLY A 239 -16.43 11.67 1.44
C GLY A 239 -16.50 13.10 0.88
N LYS A 240 -17.71 13.68 0.81
CA LYS A 240 -17.93 15.04 0.27
C LYS A 240 -17.76 16.13 1.30
N THR A 241 -18.20 15.87 2.54
CA THR A 241 -18.39 16.93 3.56
C THR A 241 -17.46 16.77 4.76
N GLY A 242 -16.82 15.63 4.94
CA GLY A 242 -16.03 15.32 6.13
C GLY A 242 -16.87 15.11 7.40
N LYS A 243 -18.21 15.10 7.30
CA LYS A 243 -19.05 14.86 8.46
C LYS A 243 -18.90 13.42 8.94
N GLU A 244 -18.71 13.23 10.25
CA GLU A 244 -18.77 11.90 10.86
C GLU A 244 -20.15 11.29 10.67
N LEU A 245 -20.19 10.08 10.18
CA LEU A 245 -21.40 9.30 9.97
C LEU A 245 -21.61 8.31 11.10
N TRP A 246 -20.55 7.63 11.51
CA TRP A 246 -20.54 6.65 12.58
C TRP A 246 -19.13 6.49 13.15
N SER A 247 -19.06 5.97 14.38
CA SER A 247 -17.81 5.61 15.03
C SER A 247 -18.03 4.36 15.88
N VAL A 248 -17.03 3.47 15.94
CA VAL A 248 -17.01 2.26 16.76
C VAL A 248 -15.72 2.25 17.59
N PRO A 249 -15.77 2.03 18.91
CA PRO A 249 -14.57 1.84 19.71
C PRO A 249 -13.74 0.65 19.23
N PHE A 250 -12.46 0.87 19.02
CA PHE A 250 -11.47 -0.14 18.66
C PHE A 250 -10.12 0.23 19.28
N PRO A 251 -10.04 0.22 20.63
CA PRO A 251 -8.88 0.70 21.34
C PRO A 251 -7.70 -0.28 21.23
N ASP A 252 -6.52 0.28 21.02
CA ASP A 252 -5.25 -0.42 21.18
C ASP A 252 -4.35 0.37 22.14
N GLU A 253 -3.84 -0.27 23.20
CA GLU A 253 -3.08 0.42 24.26
C GLU A 253 -1.71 0.94 23.79
N TRP A 254 -1.21 0.41 22.65
CA TRP A 254 0.03 0.88 22.02
C TRP A 254 -0.24 1.79 20.81
N HIS A 255 -1.51 2.15 20.56
CA HIS A 255 -1.95 2.96 19.42
C HIS A 255 -1.62 2.33 18.07
N GLU A 256 -1.52 0.98 18.01
CA GLU A 256 -1.05 0.21 16.85
C GLU A 256 -2.18 -0.35 16.00
N ASN A 257 -3.17 0.46 15.67
CA ASN A 257 -4.16 0.12 14.65
C ASN A 257 -3.53 0.28 13.26
N ILE A 258 -2.85 -0.78 12.77
CA ILE A 258 -1.99 -0.74 11.58
C ILE A 258 -2.67 -1.34 10.34
N THR A 259 -3.48 -2.38 10.53
CA THR A 259 -4.11 -3.11 9.43
C THR A 259 -5.11 -2.24 8.70
N THR A 260 -4.87 -2.00 7.40
CA THR A 260 -5.81 -1.27 6.54
C THR A 260 -7.14 -2.01 6.49
N PRO A 261 -8.29 -1.36 6.77
CA PRO A 261 -9.60 -1.97 6.66
C PRO A 261 -9.86 -2.55 5.27
N LEU A 262 -10.62 -3.63 5.20
CA LEU A 262 -10.98 -4.29 3.95
C LEU A 262 -12.50 -4.22 3.75
N TRP A 263 -12.94 -3.70 2.60
CA TRP A 263 -14.34 -3.70 2.22
C TRP A 263 -14.62 -4.86 1.26
N THR A 264 -15.58 -5.73 1.61
CA THR A 264 -15.95 -6.89 0.79
C THR A 264 -17.10 -6.61 -0.18
N GLY A 265 -17.60 -5.37 -0.23
CA GLY A 265 -18.83 -5.00 -0.92
C GLY A 265 -20.08 -5.05 -0.01
N SER A 266 -19.98 -5.70 1.15
CA SER A 266 -21.09 -5.84 2.12
C SER A 266 -20.65 -5.78 3.58
N LEU A 267 -19.43 -6.18 3.87
CA LEU A 267 -18.85 -6.19 5.21
C LEU A 267 -17.55 -5.39 5.25
N LEU A 268 -17.39 -4.62 6.31
CA LEU A 268 -16.16 -3.97 6.67
C LEU A 268 -15.38 -4.89 7.61
N ILE A 269 -14.20 -5.35 7.15
CA ILE A 269 -13.31 -6.21 7.93
C ILE A 269 -12.20 -5.35 8.51
N VAL A 270 -11.99 -5.45 9.81
CA VAL A 270 -10.90 -4.81 10.54
C VAL A 270 -10.20 -5.81 11.43
N SER A 271 -8.93 -5.61 11.70
CA SER A 271 -8.17 -6.50 12.57
C SER A 271 -7.15 -5.71 13.39
N GLY A 272 -6.91 -6.19 14.59
CA GLY A 272 -5.90 -5.65 15.49
C GLY A 272 -5.24 -6.78 16.28
N THR A 273 -4.04 -6.52 16.76
CA THR A 273 -3.18 -7.52 17.42
C THR A 273 -3.85 -8.18 18.65
N ARG A 274 -4.63 -7.40 19.39
CA ARG A 274 -5.29 -7.83 20.65
C ARG A 274 -6.78 -8.02 20.48
N GLN A 275 -7.41 -7.28 19.59
CA GLN A 275 -8.85 -7.31 19.35
C GLN A 275 -9.26 -8.54 18.55
N GLY A 276 -8.35 -9.10 17.73
CA GLY A 276 -8.68 -10.11 16.74
C GLY A 276 -9.23 -9.47 15.47
N THR A 277 -9.99 -10.23 14.70
CA THR A 277 -10.61 -9.80 13.44
C THR A 277 -12.12 -9.67 13.63
N HIS A 278 -12.66 -8.53 13.19
CA HIS A 278 -14.08 -8.19 13.29
C HIS A 278 -14.65 -7.89 11.90
N ALA A 279 -15.94 -8.13 11.74
CA ALA A 279 -16.72 -7.68 10.60
C ALA A 279 -17.88 -6.82 11.04
N TYR A 280 -18.12 -5.74 10.31
CA TYR A 280 -19.22 -4.82 10.53
C TYR A 280 -20.08 -4.69 9.28
N THR A 281 -21.40 -4.66 9.47
CA THR A 281 -22.36 -4.21 8.47
C THR A 281 -22.56 -2.71 8.64
N LEU A 282 -22.43 -1.97 7.54
CA LEU A 282 -22.71 -0.53 7.49
C LEU A 282 -24.13 -0.32 6.97
N SER A 283 -24.94 0.45 7.69
CA SER A 283 -26.33 0.69 7.31
C SER A 283 -26.78 2.10 7.67
N GLU A 284 -27.82 2.56 6.99
CA GLU A 284 -28.53 3.81 7.30
C GLU A 284 -29.98 3.51 7.62
N THR A 285 -30.46 4.07 8.71
CA THR A 285 -31.88 4.00 9.10
C THR A 285 -32.35 5.34 9.59
N GLY A 286 -33.34 5.93 8.90
CA GLY A 286 -33.89 7.22 9.27
C GLY A 286 -32.89 8.39 9.27
N GLY A 287 -31.93 8.37 8.35
CA GLY A 287 -30.88 9.38 8.24
C GLY A 287 -29.71 9.19 9.22
N LYS A 288 -29.72 8.12 10.01
CA LYS A 288 -28.64 7.79 10.95
C LYS A 288 -27.84 6.61 10.45
N TRP A 289 -26.55 6.82 10.31
CA TRP A 289 -25.59 5.77 9.95
C TRP A 289 -25.11 5.01 11.18
N GLN A 290 -24.86 3.73 11.00
CA GLN A 290 -24.28 2.86 12.02
C GLN A 290 -23.41 1.78 11.42
N ALA A 291 -22.40 1.33 12.19
CA ALA A 291 -21.63 0.13 11.94
C ALA A 291 -22.00 -0.89 13.02
N THR A 292 -22.61 -2.01 12.61
CA THR A 292 -23.06 -3.07 13.53
C THR A 292 -22.14 -4.27 13.37
N GLU A 293 -21.57 -4.76 14.50
CA GLU A 293 -20.74 -5.95 14.49
C GLU A 293 -21.56 -7.15 14.04
N THR A 294 -21.10 -7.83 13.00
CA THR A 294 -21.72 -9.02 12.41
C THR A 294 -21.11 -10.27 13.01
N TRP A 295 -19.78 -10.29 13.13
CA TRP A 295 -19.03 -11.35 13.80
C TRP A 295 -17.68 -10.83 14.29
N LYS A 296 -17.10 -11.59 15.23
CA LYS A 296 -15.77 -11.39 15.78
C LYS A 296 -15.05 -12.74 15.86
N ASN A 297 -13.75 -12.76 15.47
CA ASN A 297 -12.87 -13.89 15.63
C ASN A 297 -11.61 -13.46 16.41
N PRO A 298 -11.48 -13.79 17.70
CA PRO A 298 -10.34 -13.41 18.55
C PRO A 298 -9.07 -14.22 18.26
N ASP A 299 -9.19 -15.36 17.56
CA ASP A 299 -8.08 -16.28 17.31
C ASP A 299 -7.23 -15.86 16.10
N VAL A 300 -7.77 -15.01 15.22
CA VAL A 300 -7.05 -14.44 14.08
C VAL A 300 -6.80 -12.97 14.34
N ALA A 301 -5.53 -12.62 14.56
CA ALA A 301 -5.08 -11.27 14.86
C ALA A 301 -4.05 -10.83 13.81
N MET A 302 -4.42 -9.92 12.92
CA MET A 302 -3.52 -9.36 11.93
C MET A 302 -2.88 -8.09 12.50
N TYR A 303 -1.57 -7.95 12.30
CA TYR A 303 -0.81 -6.83 12.86
C TYR A 303 -0.45 -5.81 11.78
N MET A 304 0.61 -6.07 11.02
CA MET A 304 1.07 -5.18 9.94
C MET A 304 0.62 -5.64 8.54
N SER A 305 -0.12 -6.73 8.46
CA SER A 305 -0.49 -7.38 7.20
C SER A 305 -1.96 -7.17 6.89
N SER A 306 -2.25 -6.35 5.88
CA SER A 306 -3.63 -6.07 5.48
C SER A 306 -4.20 -7.22 4.64
N PRO A 307 -5.41 -7.73 4.96
CA PRO A 307 -6.02 -8.87 4.28
C PRO A 307 -6.50 -8.55 2.86
N VAL A 308 -6.74 -9.59 2.06
CA VAL A 308 -7.40 -9.52 0.75
C VAL A 308 -8.65 -10.39 0.73
N PHE A 309 -9.61 -10.08 -0.14
CA PHE A 309 -10.89 -10.77 -0.20
C PHE A 309 -11.19 -11.31 -1.60
N GLY A 310 -11.61 -12.57 -1.68
CA GLY A 310 -12.09 -13.19 -2.90
C GLY A 310 -12.68 -14.57 -2.65
N ASP A 311 -13.62 -14.99 -3.51
CA ASP A 311 -14.32 -16.28 -3.43
C ASP A 311 -15.06 -16.50 -2.10
N GLY A 312 -15.52 -15.40 -1.47
CA GLY A 312 -16.15 -15.45 -0.16
C GLY A 312 -15.16 -15.69 1.00
N LEU A 313 -13.86 -15.66 0.74
CA LEU A 313 -12.79 -15.86 1.72
C LEU A 313 -11.98 -14.59 1.95
N ILE A 314 -11.62 -14.35 3.19
CA ILE A 314 -10.61 -13.38 3.61
C ILE A 314 -9.29 -14.14 3.76
N TYR A 315 -8.28 -13.72 2.99
CA TYR A 315 -6.91 -14.23 3.16
C TYR A 315 -6.10 -13.21 3.92
N GLY A 316 -5.34 -13.68 4.91
CA GLY A 316 -4.57 -12.82 5.78
C GLY A 316 -3.29 -13.48 6.30
N HIS A 317 -2.54 -12.68 7.04
CA HIS A 317 -1.40 -13.13 7.83
C HIS A 317 -1.65 -12.75 9.29
N SER A 318 -1.87 -13.76 10.12
CA SER A 318 -2.06 -13.60 11.57
C SER A 318 -0.70 -13.56 12.27
N SER A 319 -0.55 -12.70 13.26
CA SER A 319 0.65 -12.61 14.10
C SER A 319 0.82 -13.78 15.08
N LYS A 320 -0.21 -14.64 15.20
CA LYS A 320 -0.16 -15.83 16.06
C LYS A 320 0.93 -16.82 15.60
N LYS A 321 1.50 -17.56 16.54
CA LYS A 321 2.53 -18.59 16.30
C LYS A 321 3.74 -18.12 15.46
N LYS A 322 4.15 -16.86 15.62
CA LYS A 322 5.22 -16.21 14.85
C LYS A 322 4.90 -16.09 13.35
N GLY A 323 3.66 -15.81 13.03
CA GLY A 323 3.13 -15.66 11.69
C GLY A 323 2.46 -16.92 11.15
N GLN A 324 1.19 -16.79 10.74
CA GLN A 324 0.42 -17.83 10.06
C GLN A 324 -0.32 -17.22 8.88
N PHE A 325 -0.26 -17.84 7.72
CA PHE A 325 -1.24 -17.53 6.68
C PHE A 325 -2.57 -18.17 7.05
N VAL A 326 -3.65 -17.47 6.75
CA VAL A 326 -5.00 -17.86 7.11
C VAL A 326 -5.97 -17.57 5.98
N ALA A 327 -6.96 -18.47 5.81
CA ALA A 327 -8.19 -18.16 5.08
C ALA A 327 -9.40 -18.31 6.01
N MET A 328 -10.28 -17.32 5.97
CA MET A 328 -11.48 -17.23 6.78
C MET A 328 -12.70 -17.07 5.88
N ASP A 329 -13.80 -17.65 6.25
CA ASP A 329 -15.09 -17.38 5.65
C ASP A 329 -15.53 -15.94 5.94
N ALA A 330 -15.77 -15.13 4.93
CA ALA A 330 -16.05 -13.71 5.12
C ALA A 330 -17.39 -13.43 5.78
N LYS A 331 -18.37 -14.34 5.65
CA LYS A 331 -19.72 -14.16 6.23
C LYS A 331 -19.78 -14.51 7.71
N THR A 332 -18.95 -15.47 8.14
CA THR A 332 -19.04 -16.05 9.50
C THR A 332 -17.80 -15.80 10.35
N GLY A 333 -16.67 -15.40 9.76
CA GLY A 333 -15.39 -15.31 10.45
C GLY A 333 -14.76 -16.66 10.78
N ALA A 334 -15.36 -17.78 10.34
CA ALA A 334 -14.82 -19.11 10.61
C ALA A 334 -13.54 -19.36 9.82
N VAL A 335 -12.51 -19.86 10.49
CA VAL A 335 -11.25 -20.24 9.86
C VAL A 335 -11.47 -21.47 8.97
N ARG A 336 -11.07 -21.38 7.71
CA ARG A 336 -11.09 -22.48 6.76
C ARG A 336 -9.81 -23.29 6.82
N TRP A 337 -8.68 -22.60 6.86
CA TRP A 337 -7.36 -23.19 7.07
C TRP A 337 -6.38 -22.17 7.64
N THR A 338 -5.32 -22.66 8.28
CA THR A 338 -4.13 -21.92 8.67
C THR A 338 -2.90 -22.75 8.36
N THR A 339 -1.75 -22.07 8.14
CA THR A 339 -0.44 -22.73 8.16
C THR A 339 -0.04 -23.06 9.61
N GLU A 340 0.98 -23.90 9.79
CA GLU A 340 1.45 -24.31 11.11
C GLU A 340 1.99 -23.14 11.94
N GLY A 341 2.64 -22.15 11.28
CA GLY A 341 3.26 -20.99 11.88
C GLY A 341 4.68 -20.75 11.37
N ARG A 342 5.34 -19.68 11.88
CA ARG A 342 6.69 -19.26 11.52
C ARG A 342 6.82 -18.76 10.07
N GLU A 343 5.74 -18.17 9.55
CA GLU A 343 5.72 -17.54 8.22
C GLU A 343 6.27 -16.10 8.22
N GLY A 344 6.96 -15.70 9.31
CA GLY A 344 7.52 -14.37 9.48
C GLY A 344 6.60 -13.43 10.28
N GLU A 345 7.06 -12.21 10.48
CA GLU A 345 6.35 -11.19 11.28
C GLU A 345 5.35 -10.39 10.45
N HIS A 346 5.61 -10.29 9.15
CA HIS A 346 4.80 -9.52 8.21
C HIS A 346 4.74 -10.23 6.85
N ALA A 347 3.60 -10.07 6.17
CA ALA A 347 3.47 -10.36 4.75
C ALA A 347 2.57 -9.32 4.07
N SER A 348 2.98 -8.83 2.92
CA SER A 348 2.12 -8.11 1.99
C SER A 348 1.34 -9.12 1.15
N LEU A 349 0.03 -8.88 0.95
CA LEU A 349 -0.85 -9.80 0.23
C LEU A 349 -1.41 -9.18 -1.04
N LEU A 350 -1.39 -9.95 -2.13
CA LEU A 350 -2.06 -9.63 -3.38
C LEU A 350 -3.01 -10.76 -3.76
N LEU A 351 -4.11 -10.41 -4.40
CA LEU A 351 -5.09 -11.37 -4.91
C LEU A 351 -5.16 -11.27 -6.43
N THR A 352 -4.72 -12.31 -7.13
CA THR A 352 -4.89 -12.46 -8.58
C THR A 352 -6.16 -13.25 -8.89
N PRO A 353 -6.59 -13.37 -10.13
CA PRO A 353 -7.74 -14.22 -10.48
C PRO A 353 -7.63 -15.67 -10.02
N GLN A 354 -6.41 -16.22 -9.94
CA GLN A 354 -6.19 -17.64 -9.64
C GLN A 354 -5.36 -17.90 -8.37
N HIS A 355 -4.68 -16.87 -7.82
CA HIS A 355 -3.73 -17.05 -6.73
C HIS A 355 -3.87 -15.99 -5.65
N VAL A 356 -3.47 -16.37 -4.45
CA VAL A 356 -3.08 -15.44 -3.38
C VAL A 356 -1.55 -15.39 -3.35
N VAL A 357 -0.99 -14.19 -3.41
CA VAL A 357 0.46 -13.98 -3.41
C VAL A 357 0.85 -13.32 -2.10
N PHE A 358 1.81 -13.90 -1.39
CA PHE A 358 2.35 -13.39 -0.14
C PHE A 358 3.81 -13.00 -0.36
N LEU A 359 4.16 -11.78 0.01
CA LEU A 359 5.56 -11.37 0.14
C LEU A 359 5.87 -11.18 1.61
N THR A 360 6.65 -12.09 2.19
CA THR A 360 7.03 -12.03 3.62
C THR A 360 8.17 -11.04 3.85
N ASN A 361 8.31 -10.55 5.08
CA ASN A 361 9.45 -9.68 5.46
C ASN A 361 10.83 -10.35 5.30
N SER A 362 10.88 -11.67 5.21
CA SER A 362 12.09 -12.44 4.88
C SER A 362 12.31 -12.65 3.37
N ALA A 363 11.74 -11.77 2.54
CA ALA A 363 11.89 -11.75 1.09
C ALA A 363 11.42 -13.01 0.34
N ASN A 364 10.52 -13.80 0.93
CA ASN A 364 9.89 -14.93 0.24
C ASN A 364 8.59 -14.47 -0.45
N LEU A 365 8.56 -14.57 -1.77
CA LEU A 365 7.35 -14.42 -2.57
C LEU A 365 6.72 -15.80 -2.76
N ILE A 366 5.54 -16.00 -2.15
CA ILE A 366 4.84 -17.28 -2.12
C ILE A 366 3.57 -17.15 -2.94
N VAL A 367 3.37 -18.04 -3.90
CA VAL A 367 2.18 -18.10 -4.74
C VAL A 367 1.37 -19.32 -4.34
N ALA A 368 0.18 -19.10 -3.82
CA ALA A 368 -0.72 -20.17 -3.40
C ALA A 368 -2.03 -20.14 -4.19
N LYS A 369 -2.62 -21.30 -4.42
CA LYS A 369 -3.91 -21.42 -5.13
C LYS A 369 -5.03 -20.75 -4.35
N ARG A 370 -5.74 -19.86 -5.01
CA ARG A 370 -6.94 -19.22 -4.50
C ARG A 370 -8.10 -20.22 -4.42
N GLY A 371 -8.96 -20.10 -3.41
CA GLY A 371 -10.14 -20.96 -3.22
C GLY A 371 -9.84 -22.40 -2.80
N ALA A 372 -8.58 -22.78 -2.63
CA ALA A 372 -8.22 -24.13 -2.23
C ALA A 372 -8.68 -24.46 -0.80
N PRO A 373 -9.04 -25.72 -0.50
CA PRO A 373 -9.51 -26.12 0.83
C PRO A 373 -8.42 -26.14 1.90
N ALA A 374 -7.15 -26.07 1.50
CA ALA A 374 -5.96 -25.96 2.34
C ALA A 374 -4.94 -25.02 1.68
N PHE A 375 -3.90 -24.63 2.42
CA PHE A 375 -2.82 -23.81 1.89
C PHE A 375 -2.03 -24.60 0.83
N ALA A 376 -2.24 -24.30 -0.44
CA ALA A 376 -1.67 -25.03 -1.58
C ALA A 376 -0.67 -24.14 -2.32
N VAL A 377 0.61 -24.24 -1.96
CA VAL A 377 1.71 -23.51 -2.60
C VAL A 377 1.96 -24.05 -4.01
N GLU A 378 2.02 -23.16 -4.99
CA GLU A 378 2.38 -23.47 -6.38
C GLU A 378 3.81 -23.04 -6.68
N ARG A 379 4.24 -21.90 -6.15
CA ARG A 379 5.60 -21.39 -6.33
C ARG A 379 6.09 -20.68 -5.06
N ARG A 380 7.40 -20.70 -4.88
CA ARG A 380 8.10 -19.94 -3.85
C ARG A 380 9.39 -19.38 -4.44
N TYR A 381 9.63 -18.09 -4.28
CA TYR A 381 10.84 -17.42 -4.76
C TYR A 381 11.46 -16.61 -3.62
N GLU A 382 12.78 -16.63 -3.54
CA GLU A 382 13.54 -15.65 -2.78
C GLU A 382 13.78 -14.45 -3.71
N VAL A 383 13.23 -13.28 -3.36
CA VAL A 383 13.16 -12.13 -4.28
C VAL A 383 14.09 -10.99 -3.91
N ALA A 384 14.70 -11.01 -2.73
CA ALA A 384 15.66 -10.02 -2.26
C ALA A 384 16.59 -10.60 -1.21
N GLU A 385 17.74 -9.95 -0.99
CA GLU A 385 18.72 -10.31 0.03
C GLU A 385 18.46 -9.61 1.37
N ALA A 386 17.66 -8.53 1.35
CA ALA A 386 17.28 -7.76 2.52
C ALA A 386 15.77 -7.82 2.75
N SER A 387 15.34 -7.39 3.93
CA SER A 387 13.93 -7.44 4.34
C SER A 387 12.99 -6.66 3.42
N THR A 388 11.78 -7.20 3.22
CA THR A 388 10.73 -6.64 2.35
C THR A 388 9.47 -6.38 3.16
N PHE A 389 9.14 -5.11 3.41
CA PHE A 389 7.90 -4.70 4.07
C PHE A 389 6.93 -4.01 3.10
N ALA A 390 7.47 -3.44 2.02
CA ALA A 390 6.68 -2.79 0.99
C ALA A 390 5.88 -3.81 0.18
N MET A 391 4.68 -3.44 -0.24
CA MET A 391 3.86 -4.27 -1.12
C MET A 391 4.51 -4.38 -2.50
N PRO A 392 4.61 -5.58 -3.09
CA PRO A 392 5.09 -5.76 -4.45
C PRO A 392 4.05 -5.28 -5.46
N VAL A 393 4.50 -4.95 -6.69
CA VAL A 393 3.61 -4.60 -7.80
C VAL A 393 3.75 -5.64 -8.90
N LEU A 394 2.62 -6.22 -9.31
CA LEU A 394 2.58 -7.15 -10.45
C LEU A 394 2.28 -6.39 -11.74
N LEU A 395 3.12 -6.59 -12.75
CA LEU A 395 3.07 -5.95 -14.05
C LEU A 395 3.13 -7.02 -15.15
N GLY A 396 2.09 -7.85 -15.26
CA GLY A 396 2.10 -9.04 -16.10
C GLY A 396 3.13 -10.05 -15.57
N SER A 397 4.10 -10.42 -16.41
CA SER A 397 5.20 -11.33 -16.02
C SER A 397 6.30 -10.66 -15.19
N ASN A 398 6.24 -9.34 -15.02
CA ASN A 398 7.23 -8.57 -14.26
C ASN A 398 6.73 -8.28 -12.84
N ILE A 399 7.64 -8.29 -11.88
CA ILE A 399 7.34 -8.02 -10.47
C ILE A 399 8.28 -6.93 -9.97
N LEU A 400 7.71 -5.85 -9.48
CA LEU A 400 8.46 -4.78 -8.85
C LEU A 400 8.49 -5.02 -7.35
N VAL A 401 9.68 -5.15 -6.78
CA VAL A 401 9.91 -5.44 -5.36
C VAL A 401 10.80 -4.35 -4.77
N ARG A 402 10.44 -3.87 -3.58
CA ARG A 402 11.28 -2.99 -2.77
C ARG A 402 11.79 -3.75 -1.55
N ASP A 403 13.09 -3.79 -1.36
CA ASP A 403 13.74 -4.23 -0.14
C ASP A 403 14.07 -3.03 0.79
N ALA A 404 14.89 -3.23 1.80
CA ALA A 404 15.22 -2.21 2.80
C ALA A 404 15.70 -0.89 2.19
N THR A 405 16.47 -0.90 1.10
CA THR A 405 17.07 0.30 0.48
C THR A 405 16.91 0.38 -1.03
N GLY A 406 16.54 -0.71 -1.70
CA GLY A 406 16.52 -0.82 -3.15
C GLY A 406 15.15 -1.11 -3.72
N LEU A 407 14.92 -0.65 -4.94
CA LEU A 407 13.83 -1.06 -5.81
C LEU A 407 14.39 -1.92 -6.94
N MET A 408 13.76 -3.05 -7.21
CA MET A 408 14.19 -3.96 -8.27
C MET A 408 13.03 -4.45 -9.12
N LEU A 409 13.29 -4.66 -10.39
CA LEU A 409 12.38 -5.33 -11.33
C LEU A 409 12.85 -6.77 -11.52
N LEU A 410 11.95 -7.69 -11.23
CA LEU A 410 12.13 -9.12 -11.48
C LEU A 410 11.33 -9.53 -12.71
N THR A 411 11.93 -10.35 -13.56
CA THR A 411 11.33 -10.89 -14.78
C THR A 411 11.41 -12.40 -14.76
N SER A 412 10.66 -13.07 -15.63
CA SER A 412 10.80 -14.53 -15.78
C SER A 412 12.24 -14.89 -16.19
N GLY A 413 12.86 -15.79 -15.43
CA GLY A 413 14.09 -16.46 -15.85
C GLY A 413 13.78 -17.35 -17.07
N LYS A 414 14.67 -17.33 -18.06
CA LYS A 414 14.67 -18.32 -19.14
C LYS A 414 15.42 -19.56 -18.68
#